data_442e0a7b828c9bc2a6c76c3dcabeda16
#
_entry.id   442e0a7b828c9bc2a6c76c3dcabeda16
#
_cell.length_a   1.000
_cell.length_b   1.000
_cell.length_c   1.000
_cell.angle_alpha   90.00
_cell.angle_beta   90.00
_cell.angle_gamma   90.00
#
_symmetry.space_group_name_H-M   'P 1'
#
loop_
_entity.id
_entity.type
_entity.pdbx_description
1 polymer ?
#
loop_
_entity_poly.entity_id
_entity_poly.type
_entity_poly.pdbx_seq_one_letter_code
_entity_poly.pdbx_strand_id
1 'polypeptide(L)'
;MDNEMDGGLDELPERPRVDIPEADQALLERAARAIGAVRVEVVDGEGYVNLHFADGAIVHSWNPLKFSSDALDLAVRLRLEIFIHEQDTSAMAVNHQLANEPHGDDAGAATRRAITRVASKI
;
A
#
# COMPACT_ATOMS: atom_id res chain seq x y z
N MET A 1 -41.60 20.51 6.61
CA MET A 1 -41.17 20.26 6.59
C MET A 1 -40.68 19.34 6.16
N ASP A 2 -40.56 18.70 5.94
CA ASP A 2 -40.05 17.80 5.57
C ASP A 2 -38.81 17.82 5.02
N ASN A 3 -38.32 18.58 4.69
CA ASN A 3 -37.11 18.77 4.26
C ASN A 3 -36.09 18.41 5.13
N GLU A 4 -36.31 18.39 6.37
CA GLU A 4 -35.39 18.03 7.28
C GLU A 4 -34.99 16.68 7.14
N MET A 5 -35.83 15.83 6.69
CA MET A 5 -35.47 14.52 6.49
C MET A 5 -34.47 14.41 5.45
N ASP A 6 -34.72 15.12 4.41
CA ASP A 6 -33.78 15.15 3.35
C ASP A 6 -32.50 15.74 3.82
N GLY A 7 -32.61 16.74 4.65
CA GLY A 7 -31.43 17.37 5.19
C GLY A 7 -30.62 16.38 5.96
N GLY A 8 -31.24 15.50 6.68
CA GLY A 8 -30.54 14.49 7.43
C GLY A 8 -29.71 13.60 6.57
N LEU A 9 -30.22 13.20 5.43
CA LEU A 9 -29.45 12.41 4.53
C LEU A 9 -28.29 13.20 3.98
N ASP A 10 -28.55 14.44 3.64
CA ASP A 10 -27.51 15.29 3.09
C ASP A 10 -26.45 15.59 4.11
N GLU A 11 -26.77 15.46 5.36
CA GLU A 11 -25.83 15.79 6.40
C GLU A 11 -24.96 14.63 6.82
N LEU A 12 -25.10 13.46 6.20
CA LEU A 12 -24.19 12.38 6.49
C LEU A 12 -22.78 12.81 6.09
N PRO A 13 -21.82 12.65 6.99
CA PRO A 13 -20.47 13.10 6.65
C PRO A 13 -19.94 12.28 5.51
N GLU A 14 -19.32 12.95 4.58
CA GLU A 14 -18.61 12.26 3.53
C GLU A 14 -17.28 11.81 4.08
N ARG A 15 -16.84 10.67 3.62
CA ARG A 15 -15.51 10.23 3.98
C ARG A 15 -14.51 11.15 3.32
N PRO A 16 -13.46 11.57 4.03
CA PRO A 16 -12.42 12.38 3.43
C PRO A 16 -11.80 11.63 2.26
N ARG A 17 -11.48 12.36 1.21
CA ARG A 17 -10.72 11.78 0.11
C ARG A 17 -9.32 11.46 0.60
N VAL A 18 -8.81 10.30 0.18
CA VAL A 18 -7.44 9.93 0.42
C VAL A 18 -6.84 9.63 -0.96
N ASP A 19 -6.04 10.58 -1.45
CA ASP A 19 -5.42 10.41 -2.75
C ASP A 19 -4.03 9.83 -2.55
N ILE A 20 -3.64 8.91 -3.42
CA ILE A 20 -2.31 8.31 -3.38
C ILE A 20 -1.40 9.20 -4.23
N PRO A 21 -0.32 9.74 -3.65
CA PRO A 21 0.61 10.54 -4.45
C PRO A 21 1.12 9.75 -5.66
N GLU A 22 1.38 10.45 -6.74
CA GLU A 22 1.75 9.80 -8.00
C GLU A 22 2.98 8.91 -7.85
N ALA A 23 3.97 9.38 -7.10
CA ALA A 23 5.17 8.58 -6.88
C ALA A 23 4.85 7.29 -6.13
N ASP A 24 3.90 7.34 -5.20
CA ASP A 24 3.49 6.15 -4.46
C ASP A 24 2.66 5.23 -5.34
N GLN A 25 1.85 5.76 -6.26
CA GLN A 25 1.13 4.92 -7.21
C GLN A 25 2.09 4.10 -8.06
N ALA A 26 3.17 4.73 -8.53
CA ALA A 26 4.18 4.02 -9.32
C ALA A 26 4.87 2.94 -8.50
N LEU A 27 5.13 3.24 -7.23
CA LEU A 27 5.75 2.29 -6.31
C LEU A 27 4.83 1.09 -6.09
N LEU A 28 3.55 1.34 -5.83
CA LEU A 28 2.56 0.29 -5.61
C LEU A 28 2.42 -0.59 -6.85
N GLU A 29 2.43 0.01 -8.03
CA GLU A 29 2.31 -0.74 -9.26
C GLU A 29 3.48 -1.70 -9.44
N ARG A 30 4.69 -1.22 -9.22
CA ARG A 30 5.87 -2.08 -9.37
C ARG A 30 5.88 -3.19 -8.32
N ALA A 31 5.52 -2.88 -7.08
CA ALA A 31 5.45 -3.89 -6.04
C ALA A 31 4.38 -4.95 -6.35
N ALA A 32 3.23 -4.52 -6.86
CA ALA A 32 2.15 -5.42 -7.23
C ALA A 32 2.58 -6.36 -8.37
N ARG A 33 3.31 -5.84 -9.33
CA ARG A 33 3.79 -6.67 -10.44
C ARG A 33 4.79 -7.71 -9.95
N ALA A 34 5.55 -7.40 -8.92
CA ALA A 34 6.49 -8.37 -8.34
C ALA A 34 5.77 -9.60 -7.78
N ILE A 35 4.52 -9.47 -7.39
CA ILE A 35 3.73 -10.61 -6.90
C ILE A 35 2.76 -11.14 -7.96
N GLY A 36 2.91 -10.70 -9.20
CA GLY A 36 2.18 -11.29 -10.32
C GLY A 36 0.96 -10.55 -10.81
N ALA A 37 0.67 -9.36 -10.27
CA ALA A 37 -0.47 -8.59 -10.75
C ALA A 37 -0.23 -8.17 -12.20
N VAL A 38 -1.24 -8.31 -13.03
CA VAL A 38 -1.15 -7.92 -14.44
C VAL A 38 -1.79 -6.55 -14.69
N ARG A 39 -2.62 -6.09 -13.75
CA ARG A 39 -3.22 -4.75 -13.82
C ARG A 39 -3.42 -4.21 -12.42
N VAL A 40 -3.13 -2.95 -12.22
CA VAL A 40 -3.31 -2.27 -10.94
C VAL A 40 -4.28 -1.12 -11.18
N GLU A 41 -5.38 -1.15 -10.44
CA GLU A 41 -6.46 -0.18 -10.60
C GLU A 41 -6.50 0.73 -9.40
N VAL A 42 -6.25 2.02 -9.58
CA VAL A 42 -6.36 3.00 -8.50
C VAL A 42 -7.82 3.28 -8.25
N VAL A 43 -8.25 3.12 -6.99
CA VAL A 43 -9.64 3.41 -6.62
C VAL A 43 -9.69 4.87 -6.19
N ASP A 44 -10.36 5.70 -6.97
CA ASP A 44 -10.35 7.14 -6.80
C ASP A 44 -10.80 7.54 -5.39
N GLY A 45 -9.98 8.32 -4.73
CA GLY A 45 -10.33 8.93 -3.44
C GLY A 45 -10.32 7.99 -2.24
N GLU A 46 -9.92 6.73 -2.40
CA GLU A 46 -10.01 5.75 -1.32
C GLU A 46 -8.67 5.41 -0.67
N GLY A 47 -7.56 5.76 -1.31
CA GLY A 47 -6.24 5.53 -0.71
C GLY A 47 -5.73 4.10 -0.85
N TYR A 48 -6.29 3.33 -1.78
CA TYR A 48 -5.83 1.97 -2.05
C TYR A 48 -6.05 1.64 -3.52
N VAL A 49 -5.54 0.49 -3.93
CA VAL A 49 -5.68 0.00 -5.31
C VAL A 49 -6.30 -1.39 -5.29
N ASN A 50 -6.81 -1.82 -6.42
CA ASN A 50 -7.21 -3.21 -6.62
C ASN A 50 -6.21 -3.87 -7.55
N LEU A 51 -5.86 -5.12 -7.26
CA LEU A 51 -4.90 -5.88 -8.06
C LEU A 51 -5.64 -6.94 -8.86
N HIS A 52 -5.36 -7.01 -10.15
CA HIS A 52 -5.96 -8.00 -11.04
C HIS A 52 -4.88 -8.98 -11.50
N PHE A 53 -5.16 -10.26 -11.39
CA PHE A 53 -4.22 -11.32 -11.74
C PHE A 53 -4.68 -12.06 -12.99
N ALA A 54 -3.74 -12.74 -13.64
CA ALA A 54 -4.01 -13.38 -14.93
C ALA A 54 -5.08 -14.48 -14.85
N ASP A 55 -5.20 -15.12 -13.67
CA ASP A 55 -6.20 -16.18 -13.47
C ASP A 55 -7.58 -15.62 -13.14
N GLY A 56 -7.76 -14.31 -13.18
CA GLY A 56 -9.03 -13.66 -12.87
C GLY A 56 -9.21 -13.30 -11.41
N ALA A 57 -8.28 -13.66 -10.55
CA ALA A 57 -8.35 -13.28 -9.15
C ALA A 57 -8.19 -11.78 -8.99
N ILE A 58 -8.88 -11.21 -8.02
CA ILE A 58 -8.78 -9.79 -7.70
C ILE A 58 -8.52 -9.65 -6.21
N VAL A 59 -7.54 -8.83 -5.87
CA VAL A 59 -7.30 -8.44 -4.48
C VAL A 59 -7.78 -7.02 -4.34
N HIS A 60 -8.75 -6.81 -3.45
CA HIS A 60 -9.37 -5.50 -3.26
C HIS A 60 -8.67 -4.73 -2.13
N SER A 61 -8.67 -3.41 -2.26
CA SER A 61 -8.27 -2.51 -1.17
C SER A 61 -6.86 -2.76 -0.69
N TRP A 62 -5.92 -2.84 -1.62
CA TRP A 62 -4.52 -3.17 -1.33
C TRP A 62 -3.66 -1.91 -1.27
N ASN A 63 -2.91 -1.76 -0.19
CA ASN A 63 -1.92 -0.68 -0.08
C ASN A 63 -0.92 -1.02 1.02
N PRO A 64 0.23 -1.64 0.69
CA PRO A 64 1.22 -1.99 1.69
C PRO A 64 1.92 -0.79 2.33
N LEU A 65 1.82 0.40 1.75
CA LEU A 65 2.33 1.60 2.40
C LEU A 65 1.44 2.02 3.56
N LYS A 66 0.18 1.62 3.55
CA LYS A 66 -0.80 2.03 4.54
C LYS A 66 -1.21 0.89 5.46
N PHE A 67 -1.37 -0.31 4.94
CA PHE A 67 -1.90 -1.45 5.70
C PHE A 67 -0.79 -2.44 6.00
N SER A 68 -0.56 -2.68 7.30
CA SER A 68 0.51 -3.59 7.73
C SER A 68 0.29 -5.02 7.26
N SER A 69 -0.98 -5.46 7.16
CA SER A 69 -1.26 -6.81 6.66
C SER A 69 -0.84 -6.96 5.21
N ASP A 70 -1.04 -5.93 4.39
CA ASP A 70 -0.61 -5.98 2.99
C ASP A 70 0.91 -5.97 2.89
N ALA A 71 1.58 -5.19 3.74
CA ALA A 71 3.04 -5.16 3.75
C ALA A 71 3.61 -6.49 4.20
N LEU A 72 3.03 -7.11 5.23
CA LEU A 72 3.48 -8.39 5.71
C LEU A 72 3.28 -9.47 4.64
N ASP A 73 2.12 -9.48 3.98
CA ASP A 73 1.86 -10.43 2.91
C ASP A 73 2.87 -10.28 1.78
N LEU A 74 3.19 -9.03 1.42
CA LEU A 74 4.17 -8.74 0.38
C LEU A 74 5.55 -9.30 0.78
N ALA A 75 5.95 -9.07 2.03
CA ALA A 75 7.24 -9.55 2.53
C ALA A 75 7.31 -11.07 2.52
N VAL A 76 6.23 -11.74 2.92
CA VAL A 76 6.18 -13.19 2.95
C VAL A 76 6.24 -13.78 1.54
N ARG A 77 5.44 -13.22 0.62
CA ARG A 77 5.40 -13.73 -0.76
C ARG A 77 6.76 -13.59 -1.45
N LEU A 78 7.45 -12.50 -1.19
CA LEU A 78 8.72 -12.21 -1.84
C LEU A 78 9.93 -12.66 -1.03
N ARG A 79 9.68 -13.25 0.14
CA ARG A 79 10.72 -13.78 1.03
C ARG A 79 11.75 -12.71 1.39
N LEU A 80 11.26 -11.54 1.78
CA LEU A 80 12.14 -10.44 2.13
C LEU A 80 12.72 -10.63 3.51
N GLU A 81 13.95 -10.14 3.69
CA GLU A 81 14.56 -10.04 5.02
C GLU A 81 14.33 -8.62 5.52
N ILE A 82 13.83 -8.51 6.73
CA ILE A 82 13.49 -7.21 7.32
C ILE A 82 14.34 -7.03 8.57
N PHE A 83 15.08 -5.92 8.62
CA PHE A 83 15.94 -5.59 9.74
C PHE A 83 15.43 -4.31 10.36
N ILE A 84 14.77 -4.40 11.50
CA ILE A 84 14.22 -3.23 12.17
C ILE A 84 15.22 -2.82 13.25
N HIS A 85 15.87 -1.68 13.02
CA HIS A 85 16.85 -1.13 13.95
C HIS A 85 16.19 -0.06 14.79
N GLU A 86 16.94 0.55 15.66
CA GLU A 86 16.41 1.57 16.55
C GLU A 86 15.91 2.80 15.79
N GLN A 87 16.62 3.21 14.76
CA GLN A 87 16.30 4.45 14.06
C GLN A 87 15.92 4.26 12.60
N ASP A 88 16.02 3.06 12.07
CA ASP A 88 15.67 2.82 10.67
C ASP A 88 15.29 1.36 10.45
N THR A 89 14.71 1.09 9.30
CA THR A 89 14.41 -0.27 8.87
C THR A 89 15.03 -0.50 7.51
N SER A 90 15.69 -1.63 7.36
CA SER A 90 16.19 -2.10 6.07
C SER A 90 15.42 -3.32 5.63
N ALA A 91 15.16 -3.44 4.34
CA ALA A 91 14.54 -4.62 3.75
C ALA A 91 15.40 -5.07 2.58
N MET A 92 15.61 -6.37 2.45
CA MET A 92 16.44 -6.93 1.39
C MET A 92 15.72 -8.07 0.70
N ALA A 93 15.79 -8.08 -0.63
CA ALA A 93 15.19 -9.11 -1.44
C ALA A 93 16.20 -10.21 -1.76
N VAL A 94 15.69 -11.35 -2.25
CA VAL A 94 16.55 -12.47 -2.62
C VAL A 94 17.51 -12.12 -3.76
N ASN A 95 17.17 -11.12 -4.56
CA ASN A 95 18.08 -10.64 -5.62
C ASN A 95 19.06 -9.58 -5.11
N HIS A 96 19.16 -9.45 -3.79
CA HIS A 96 20.07 -8.53 -3.10
C HIS A 96 19.73 -7.05 -3.26
N GLN A 97 18.56 -6.72 -3.77
CA GLN A 97 18.08 -5.34 -3.76
C GLN A 97 17.79 -4.94 -2.32
N LEU A 98 18.09 -3.69 -1.98
CA LEU A 98 18.00 -3.21 -0.62
C LEU A 98 17.25 -1.88 -0.58
N ALA A 99 16.45 -1.69 0.45
CA ALA A 99 15.84 -0.39 0.75
C ALA A 99 16.01 -0.11 2.23
N ASN A 100 16.32 1.14 2.56
CA ASN A 100 16.46 1.57 3.94
C ASN A 100 15.61 2.81 4.16
N GLU A 101 14.85 2.83 5.26
CA GLU A 101 13.99 3.96 5.59
C GLU A 101 14.24 4.40 7.03
N PRO A 102 14.58 5.67 7.25
CA PRO A 102 14.66 6.18 8.62
C PRO A 102 13.27 6.20 9.23
N HIS A 103 13.19 5.91 10.54
CA HIS A 103 11.89 5.78 11.19
C HIS A 103 11.16 7.11 11.31
N GLY A 104 11.87 8.20 11.55
CA GLY A 104 11.19 9.47 11.81
C GLY A 104 10.27 9.31 13.01
N ASP A 105 9.02 9.75 12.85
CA ASP A 105 8.04 9.66 13.92
C ASP A 105 7.22 8.38 13.87
N ASP A 106 7.33 7.58 12.82
CA ASP A 106 6.46 6.43 12.62
C ASP A 106 7.28 5.26 12.06
N ALA A 107 7.76 4.42 12.98
CA ALA A 107 8.56 3.26 12.59
C ALA A 107 7.76 2.27 11.75
N GLY A 108 6.45 2.14 12.02
CA GLY A 108 5.60 1.25 11.24
C GLY A 108 5.47 1.70 9.80
N ALA A 109 5.27 3.00 9.59
CA ALA A 109 5.18 3.54 8.23
C ALA A 109 6.50 3.39 7.50
N ALA A 110 7.62 3.63 8.18
CA ALA A 110 8.95 3.45 7.59
C ALA A 110 9.19 2.00 7.20
N THR A 111 8.77 1.07 8.04
CA THR A 111 8.93 -0.36 7.77
C THR A 111 8.08 -0.78 6.57
N ARG A 112 6.83 -0.31 6.50
CA ARG A 112 5.97 -0.60 5.36
C ARG A 112 6.56 -0.03 4.07
N ARG A 113 7.15 1.16 4.14
CA ARG A 113 7.76 1.79 2.97
C ARG A 113 9.02 1.04 2.54
N ALA A 114 9.85 0.58 3.48
CA ALA A 114 11.04 -0.20 3.14
C ALA A 114 10.65 -1.49 2.41
N ILE A 115 9.63 -2.19 2.91
CA ILE A 115 9.12 -3.41 2.29
C ILE A 115 8.64 -3.13 0.87
N THR A 116 7.82 -2.09 0.70
CA THR A 116 7.22 -1.77 -0.59
C THR A 116 8.30 -1.33 -1.59
N ARG A 117 9.26 -0.54 -1.13
CA ARG A 117 10.33 -0.06 -1.99
C ARG A 117 11.22 -1.20 -2.47
N VAL A 118 11.60 -2.14 -1.59
CA VAL A 118 12.43 -3.24 -2.06
C VAL A 118 11.64 -4.16 -2.97
N ALA A 119 10.36 -4.36 -2.71
CA ALA A 119 9.49 -5.14 -3.60
C ALA A 119 9.45 -4.53 -4.99
N SER A 120 9.43 -3.22 -5.09
CA SER A 120 9.37 -2.53 -6.37
C SER A 120 10.65 -2.68 -7.20
N LYS A 121 11.72 -3.19 -6.60
CA LYS A 121 13.01 -3.37 -7.28
C LYS A 121 13.22 -4.80 -7.75
N ILE A 122 12.27 -5.67 -7.55
CA ILE A 122 12.39 -7.09 -7.94
C ILE A 122 12.10 -7.34 -9.43
#